data_dd92d5695d789a25dbea6a3470708bf1
#
_entry.id   dd92d5695d789a25dbea6a3470708bf1
#
_cell.length_a   1.000
_cell.length_b   1.000
_cell.length_c   1.000
_cell.angle_alpha   90.00
_cell.angle_beta   90.00
_cell.angle_gamma   90.00
#
_symmetry.space_group_name_H-M   'P 1'
#
loop_
_entity.id
_entity.type
_entity.pdbx_description
1 polymer ?
#
loop_
_entity_poly.entity_id
_entity_poly.type
_entity_poly.pdbx_seq_one_letter_code
_entity_poly.pdbx_strand_id
1 'polypeptide(L)'
;SRQETDQGSLESSIQELAEGGKNPGSSILILGMGALLFAALFFAGSVFMGRRKKRLAERAGIVLGCLFLLTAVGLTLGAVAVRQNRSMQTEAVLTEQTKATQDAEAGNDNGQSGSQQAVQEAAGEKAQKQAEEQQAWIVAEKEKQIPYVSDMEKEAQTTVVYDIAEGYLRVPLLTDVAQNPYTLSAFSGEDLTKRYEAQGYQTMLGIDVSKFQENIDWEQVKNAGISYVMLRIGLRGYGSGKLVMDDRFYENLRGAKEQGLKTGVYFFSAAISEEEAREEAAFVLQAIEGQEMEMPIVFDTEPILYDTARTDELTGKQLTKITAAFCDAVQAAGYQPMVYANAKRLTTVLYLEELTAYPLWLADYRMQPDFPYAFTMWQFTESGKVPGIEGAVDIDLYLYEE
;
A
#
# COMPACT_ATOMS: atom_id res chain seq x y z
N SER A 1 -5.30 -5.54 -57.11
CA SER A 1 -4.73 -6.87 -56.85
C SER A 1 -3.51 -6.86 -55.91
N ARG A 2 -3.12 -5.71 -55.33
CA ARG A 2 -2.02 -5.61 -54.36
C ARG A 2 -2.48 -5.36 -52.90
N GLN A 3 -3.78 -5.14 -52.67
CA GLN A 3 -4.38 -4.95 -51.34
C GLN A 3 -5.02 -6.24 -50.77
N GLU A 4 -5.35 -7.22 -51.59
CA GLU A 4 -5.96 -8.48 -51.13
C GLU A 4 -4.91 -9.51 -50.61
N THR A 5 -3.65 -9.39 -51.01
CA THR A 5 -2.58 -10.29 -50.55
C THR A 5 -2.03 -9.94 -49.17
N ASP A 6 -2.23 -8.72 -48.70
CA ASP A 6 -1.72 -8.29 -47.36
C ASP A 6 -2.70 -8.64 -46.22
N GLN A 7 -4.01 -8.72 -46.50
CA GLN A 7 -4.99 -9.06 -45.48
C GLN A 7 -4.96 -10.54 -45.09
N GLY A 8 -4.77 -11.43 -46.08
CA GLY A 8 -4.68 -12.87 -45.83
C GLY A 8 -3.44 -13.30 -45.02
N SER A 9 -2.34 -12.59 -45.19
CA SER A 9 -1.11 -12.83 -44.40
C SER A 9 -1.21 -12.37 -42.97
N LEU A 10 -1.99 -11.31 -42.70
CA LEU A 10 -2.21 -10.78 -41.38
C LEU A 10 -3.14 -11.67 -40.53
N GLU A 11 -4.21 -12.19 -41.19
CA GLU A 11 -5.16 -13.09 -40.51
C GLU A 11 -4.54 -14.44 -40.16
N SER A 12 -3.66 -15.00 -41.03
CA SER A 12 -2.94 -16.24 -40.74
C SER A 12 -1.95 -16.06 -39.61
N SER A 13 -1.26 -14.92 -39.53
CA SER A 13 -0.33 -14.60 -38.45
C SER A 13 -1.01 -14.38 -37.10
N ILE A 14 -2.23 -13.82 -37.12
CA ILE A 14 -3.06 -13.64 -35.92
C ILE A 14 -3.57 -14.98 -35.40
N GLN A 15 -3.91 -15.89 -36.28
CA GLN A 15 -4.41 -17.23 -35.94
C GLN A 15 -3.28 -18.13 -35.40
N GLU A 16 -2.08 -18.04 -35.94
CA GLU A 16 -0.90 -18.75 -35.42
C GLU A 16 -0.45 -18.25 -34.04
N LEU A 17 -0.60 -16.93 -33.75
CA LEU A 17 -0.35 -16.34 -32.45
C LEU A 17 -1.41 -16.71 -31.40
N ALA A 18 -2.64 -16.95 -31.80
CA ALA A 18 -3.73 -17.35 -30.90
C ALA A 18 -3.62 -18.82 -30.46
N GLU A 19 -3.02 -19.70 -31.26
CA GLU A 19 -2.86 -21.12 -30.94
C GLU A 19 -1.59 -21.43 -30.12
N GLY A 20 -0.58 -20.52 -30.10
CA GLY A 20 0.71 -20.70 -29.41
C GLY A 20 0.74 -20.37 -27.91
N GLY A 21 -0.30 -19.74 -27.38
CA GLY A 21 -0.26 -19.14 -26.05
C GLY A 21 -0.86 -19.95 -24.92
N LYS A 22 -0.15 -20.94 -24.40
CA LYS A 22 -0.54 -21.64 -23.15
C LYS A 22 -0.08 -20.95 -21.86
N ASN A 23 0.42 -19.70 -21.93
CA ASN A 23 0.91 -18.97 -20.76
C ASN A 23 0.17 -17.61 -20.60
N PRO A 24 -0.58 -17.36 -19.52
CA PRO A 24 -1.38 -16.14 -19.35
C PRO A 24 -0.56 -14.84 -19.41
N GLY A 25 0.73 -14.86 -19.08
CA GLY A 25 1.62 -13.71 -19.19
C GLY A 25 1.91 -13.28 -20.65
N SER A 26 1.94 -14.23 -21.60
CA SER A 26 2.20 -13.94 -23.01
C SER A 26 1.01 -13.24 -23.69
N SER A 27 -0.21 -13.58 -23.28
CA SER A 27 -1.44 -12.97 -23.82
C SER A 27 -1.58 -11.49 -23.46
N ILE A 28 -1.12 -11.08 -22.27
CA ILE A 28 -1.15 -9.69 -21.80
C ILE A 28 -0.13 -8.84 -22.57
N LEU A 29 1.06 -9.39 -22.86
CA LEU A 29 2.10 -8.70 -23.63
C LEU A 29 1.68 -8.47 -25.09
N ILE A 30 1.00 -9.44 -25.72
CA ILE A 30 0.52 -9.37 -27.09
C ILE A 30 -0.60 -8.33 -27.25
N LEU A 31 -1.52 -8.26 -26.27
CA LEU A 31 -2.58 -7.23 -26.24
C LEU A 31 -2.02 -5.82 -26.03
N GLY A 32 -0.99 -5.67 -25.18
CA GLY A 32 -0.31 -4.38 -24.96
C GLY A 32 0.43 -3.89 -26.20
N MET A 33 1.12 -4.75 -26.93
CA MET A 33 1.81 -4.39 -28.19
C MET A 33 0.83 -4.05 -29.31
N GLY A 34 -0.29 -4.74 -29.41
CA GLY A 34 -1.34 -4.43 -30.40
C GLY A 34 -1.95 -3.05 -30.19
N ALA A 35 -2.18 -2.66 -28.94
CA ALA A 35 -2.70 -1.35 -28.56
C ALA A 35 -1.73 -0.20 -28.88
N LEU A 36 -0.42 -0.41 -28.65
CA LEU A 36 0.64 0.55 -28.99
C LEU A 36 0.79 0.78 -30.49
N LEU A 37 0.68 -0.30 -31.30
CA LEU A 37 0.73 -0.20 -32.77
C LEU A 37 -0.46 0.57 -33.33
N PHE A 38 -1.65 0.36 -32.77
CA PHE A 38 -2.88 1.06 -33.18
C PHE A 38 -2.82 2.56 -32.85
N ALA A 39 -2.29 2.91 -31.66
CA ALA A 39 -2.09 4.31 -31.26
C ALA A 39 -1.08 5.03 -32.15
N ALA A 40 0.02 4.38 -32.54
CA ALA A 40 1.04 4.94 -33.43
C ALA A 40 0.50 5.19 -34.86
N LEU A 41 -0.30 4.28 -35.40
CA LEU A 41 -0.95 4.43 -36.72
C LEU A 41 -1.97 5.57 -36.73
N PHE A 42 -2.69 5.75 -35.63
CA PHE A 42 -3.69 6.83 -35.51
C PHE A 42 -3.02 8.20 -35.37
N PHE A 43 -1.89 8.30 -34.65
CA PHE A 43 -1.12 9.52 -34.50
C PHE A 43 -0.50 9.98 -35.84
N ALA A 44 0.01 9.03 -36.64
CA ALA A 44 0.54 9.31 -37.97
C ALA A 44 -0.55 9.80 -38.95
N GLY A 45 -1.79 9.31 -38.83
CA GLY A 45 -2.92 9.75 -39.65
C GLY A 45 -3.46 11.14 -39.29
N SER A 46 -3.34 11.57 -38.02
CA SER A 46 -3.88 12.86 -37.53
C SER A 46 -3.05 14.06 -37.96
N VAL A 47 -1.78 13.91 -38.27
CA VAL A 47 -0.87 14.97 -38.70
C VAL A 47 -1.19 15.48 -40.12
N PHE A 48 -1.90 14.71 -40.95
CA PHE A 48 -2.19 15.02 -42.35
C PHE A 48 -3.56 15.66 -42.62
N MET A 49 -4.39 15.94 -41.60
CA MET A 49 -5.76 16.42 -41.81
C MET A 49 -5.94 17.93 -41.61
N GLY A 50 -6.49 18.61 -42.66
CA GLY A 50 -6.78 20.03 -42.64
C GLY A 50 -7.85 20.46 -41.61
N ARG A 51 -7.88 21.76 -41.28
CA ARG A 51 -8.60 22.43 -40.18
C ARG A 51 -10.09 22.05 -39.96
N ARG A 52 -10.80 21.57 -40.97
CA ARG A 52 -12.23 21.17 -40.87
C ARG A 52 -12.44 19.79 -40.23
N LYS A 53 -11.42 18.92 -40.21
CA LYS A 53 -11.45 17.56 -39.59
C LYS A 53 -10.98 17.55 -38.14
N LYS A 54 -10.39 18.64 -37.63
CA LYS A 54 -9.85 18.73 -36.29
C LYS A 54 -10.88 18.44 -35.18
N ARG A 55 -12.11 18.95 -35.31
CA ARG A 55 -13.20 18.69 -34.35
C ARG A 55 -13.71 17.25 -34.35
N LEU A 56 -13.62 16.53 -35.47
CA LEU A 56 -13.98 15.11 -35.54
C LEU A 56 -12.87 14.24 -34.91
N ALA A 57 -11.61 14.61 -35.12
CA ALA A 57 -10.45 13.95 -34.51
C ALA A 57 -10.41 14.15 -32.98
N GLU A 58 -10.78 15.32 -32.48
CA GLU A 58 -10.89 15.59 -31.02
C GLU A 58 -11.99 14.73 -30.38
N ARG A 59 -13.17 14.57 -31.06
CA ARG A 59 -14.24 13.69 -30.57
C ARG A 59 -13.88 12.21 -30.65
N ALA A 60 -13.18 11.79 -31.69
CA ALA A 60 -12.68 10.44 -31.82
C ALA A 60 -11.58 10.13 -30.79
N GLY A 61 -10.73 11.11 -30.46
CA GLY A 61 -9.73 11.01 -29.39
C GLY A 61 -10.34 10.79 -28.00
N ILE A 62 -11.45 11.49 -27.70
CA ILE A 62 -12.19 11.30 -26.43
C ILE A 62 -12.81 9.91 -26.36
N VAL A 63 -13.44 9.42 -27.46
CA VAL A 63 -14.04 8.08 -27.51
C VAL A 63 -12.95 7.00 -27.36
N LEU A 64 -11.79 7.17 -28.01
CA LEU A 64 -10.67 6.24 -27.87
C LEU A 64 -10.09 6.27 -26.44
N GLY A 65 -9.97 7.44 -25.84
CA GLY A 65 -9.55 7.60 -24.45
C GLY A 65 -10.48 6.88 -23.46
N CYS A 66 -11.80 6.98 -23.67
CA CYS A 66 -12.78 6.24 -22.88
C CYS A 66 -12.71 4.72 -23.10
N LEU A 67 -12.45 4.27 -24.35
CA LEU A 67 -12.23 2.83 -24.61
C LEU A 67 -10.95 2.31 -23.96
N PHE A 68 -9.88 3.13 -23.92
CA PHE A 68 -8.62 2.78 -23.25
C PHE A 68 -8.80 2.69 -21.73
N LEU A 69 -9.55 3.61 -21.13
CA LEU A 69 -9.94 3.56 -19.71
C LEU A 69 -10.75 2.29 -19.40
N LEU A 70 -11.71 1.93 -20.23
CA LEU A 70 -12.52 0.72 -20.06
C LEU A 70 -11.70 -0.57 -20.21
N THR A 71 -10.69 -0.60 -21.11
CA THR A 71 -9.79 -1.75 -21.24
C THR A 71 -8.80 -1.84 -20.08
N ALA A 72 -8.29 -0.71 -19.58
CA ALA A 72 -7.45 -0.67 -18.39
C ALA A 72 -8.21 -1.15 -17.14
N VAL A 73 -9.44 -0.69 -16.94
CA VAL A 73 -10.34 -1.16 -15.88
C VAL A 73 -10.67 -2.65 -16.04
N GLY A 74 -10.88 -3.14 -17.27
CA GLY A 74 -11.10 -4.56 -17.55
C GLY A 74 -9.89 -5.43 -17.22
N LEU A 75 -8.66 -4.94 -17.43
CA LEU A 75 -7.42 -5.65 -17.12
C LEU A 75 -7.15 -5.67 -15.61
N THR A 76 -7.45 -4.58 -14.90
CA THR A 76 -7.34 -4.54 -13.43
C THR A 76 -8.39 -5.45 -12.78
N LEU A 77 -9.64 -5.45 -13.25
CA LEU A 77 -10.67 -6.38 -12.79
C LEU A 77 -10.32 -7.84 -13.11
N GLY A 78 -9.69 -8.12 -14.25
CA GLY A 78 -9.16 -9.44 -14.60
C GLY A 78 -8.04 -9.89 -13.66
N ALA A 79 -7.11 -9.01 -13.29
CA ALA A 79 -6.04 -9.31 -12.35
C ALA A 79 -6.58 -9.56 -10.93
N VAL A 80 -7.57 -8.77 -10.49
CA VAL A 80 -8.28 -8.95 -9.22
C VAL A 80 -9.06 -10.28 -9.22
N ALA A 81 -9.75 -10.62 -10.32
CA ALA A 81 -10.48 -11.90 -10.43
C ALA A 81 -9.54 -13.12 -10.38
N VAL A 82 -8.35 -13.04 -10.99
CA VAL A 82 -7.33 -14.10 -10.92
C VAL A 82 -6.79 -14.21 -9.49
N ARG A 83 -6.61 -13.10 -8.79
CA ARG A 83 -6.17 -13.09 -7.38
C ARG A 83 -7.25 -13.65 -6.45
N GLN A 84 -8.52 -13.28 -6.64
CA GLN A 84 -9.65 -13.85 -5.91
C GLN A 84 -9.84 -15.36 -6.19
N ASN A 85 -9.63 -15.81 -7.42
CA ASN A 85 -9.74 -17.24 -7.74
C ASN A 85 -8.63 -18.07 -7.11
N ARG A 86 -7.41 -17.51 -6.94
CA ARG A 86 -6.33 -18.14 -6.16
C ARG A 86 -6.66 -18.19 -4.66
N SER A 87 -7.22 -17.10 -4.11
CA SER A 87 -7.68 -17.05 -2.72
C SER A 87 -8.77 -18.10 -2.46
N MET A 88 -9.78 -18.19 -3.32
CA MET A 88 -10.84 -19.21 -3.22
C MET A 88 -10.33 -20.66 -3.36
N GLN A 89 -9.31 -20.90 -4.19
CA GLN A 89 -8.68 -22.23 -4.27
C GLN A 89 -7.92 -22.59 -2.99
N THR A 90 -7.26 -21.62 -2.36
CA THR A 90 -6.59 -21.83 -1.07
C THR A 90 -7.60 -22.07 0.04
N GLU A 91 -8.70 -21.34 0.05
CA GLU A 91 -9.80 -21.50 1.01
C GLU A 91 -10.55 -22.84 0.83
N ALA A 92 -10.74 -23.29 -0.41
CA ALA A 92 -11.34 -24.58 -0.71
C ALA A 92 -10.47 -25.76 -0.21
N VAL A 93 -9.14 -25.65 -0.36
CA VAL A 93 -8.19 -26.64 0.15
C VAL A 93 -8.19 -26.68 1.69
N LEU A 94 -8.25 -25.49 2.34
CA LEU A 94 -8.36 -25.40 3.79
C LEU A 94 -9.69 -25.98 4.31
N THR A 95 -10.79 -25.70 3.61
CA THR A 95 -12.14 -26.21 3.99
C THR A 95 -12.24 -27.73 3.81
N GLU A 96 -11.62 -28.28 2.77
CA GLU A 96 -11.55 -29.72 2.57
C GLU A 96 -10.69 -30.42 3.65
N GLN A 97 -9.58 -29.78 4.06
CA GLN A 97 -8.76 -30.27 5.17
C GLN A 97 -9.49 -30.22 6.52
N THR A 98 -10.23 -29.13 6.79
CA THR A 98 -11.03 -29.00 8.03
C THR A 98 -12.18 -30.01 8.07
N LYS A 99 -12.81 -30.27 6.92
CA LYS A 99 -13.87 -31.26 6.82
C LYS A 99 -13.36 -32.69 6.96
N ALA A 100 -12.20 -33.01 6.39
CA ALA A 100 -11.53 -34.30 6.56
C ALA A 100 -11.12 -34.56 8.03
N THR A 101 -10.78 -33.49 8.77
CA THR A 101 -10.45 -33.58 10.20
C THR A 101 -11.72 -33.80 11.06
N GLN A 102 -12.83 -33.11 10.73
CA GLN A 102 -14.11 -33.30 11.42
C GLN A 102 -14.76 -34.63 11.13
N ASP A 103 -14.65 -35.18 9.93
CA ASP A 103 -15.16 -36.51 9.58
C ASP A 103 -14.31 -37.64 10.21
N ALA A 104 -13.03 -37.36 10.51
CA ALA A 104 -12.16 -38.28 11.25
C ALA A 104 -12.46 -38.29 12.76
N GLU A 105 -12.96 -37.20 13.34
CA GLU A 105 -13.36 -37.12 14.76
C GLU A 105 -14.74 -37.77 15.05
N ALA A 106 -15.61 -37.85 14.03
CA ALA A 106 -16.97 -38.40 14.19
C ALA A 106 -17.05 -39.94 14.11
N GLY A 107 -15.97 -40.63 13.84
CA GLY A 107 -16.00 -42.06 13.61
C GLY A 107 -14.85 -42.86 14.24
N ASN A 108 -14.64 -42.81 15.53
CA ASN A 108 -14.06 -43.99 16.23
C ASN A 108 -14.00 -43.83 17.75
N ASP A 109 -14.86 -44.52 18.40
CA ASP A 109 -14.68 -44.94 19.80
C ASP A 109 -14.11 -46.36 19.76
N ASN A 110 -12.81 -46.51 19.85
CA ASN A 110 -12.06 -47.62 20.46
C ASN A 110 -10.58 -47.69 20.04
N GLY A 111 -9.70 -47.34 20.96
CA GLY A 111 -8.39 -47.98 21.14
C GLY A 111 -7.35 -47.89 20.02
N GLN A 112 -6.64 -46.74 19.89
CA GLN A 112 -5.25 -46.70 19.38
C GLN A 112 -4.62 -45.31 19.60
N SER A 113 -4.09 -45.03 20.79
CA SER A 113 -3.47 -43.74 21.11
C SER A 113 -2.08 -43.53 20.50
N GLY A 114 -1.44 -44.55 19.95
CA GLY A 114 -0.10 -44.48 19.41
C GLY A 114 -0.02 -44.09 17.91
N SER A 115 -1.04 -44.38 17.12
CA SER A 115 -1.04 -44.13 15.69
C SER A 115 -1.50 -42.71 15.34
N GLN A 116 -2.36 -42.11 16.16
CA GLN A 116 -2.83 -40.72 15.95
C GLN A 116 -1.74 -39.69 16.24
N GLN A 117 -0.90 -39.91 17.25
CA GLN A 117 0.20 -39.04 17.60
C GLN A 117 1.29 -39.05 16.54
N ALA A 118 1.63 -40.19 15.96
CA ALA A 118 2.59 -40.31 14.86
C ALA A 118 2.08 -39.67 13.54
N VAL A 119 0.77 -39.72 13.28
CA VAL A 119 0.17 -39.06 12.10
C VAL A 119 0.13 -37.54 12.27
N GLN A 120 -0.10 -37.07 13.49
CA GLN A 120 -0.11 -35.64 13.80
C GLN A 120 1.29 -35.01 13.79
N GLU A 121 2.32 -35.74 14.27
CA GLU A 121 3.73 -35.37 14.18
C GLU A 121 4.19 -35.33 12.70
N ALA A 122 3.87 -36.36 11.92
CA ALA A 122 4.22 -36.38 10.49
C ALA A 122 3.51 -35.29 9.66
N ALA A 123 2.27 -34.93 10.03
CA ALA A 123 1.55 -33.83 9.42
C ALA A 123 2.18 -32.47 9.80
N GLY A 124 2.61 -32.31 11.05
CA GLY A 124 3.34 -31.12 11.53
C GLY A 124 4.69 -30.93 10.83
N GLU A 125 5.49 -32.00 10.74
CA GLU A 125 6.79 -31.96 10.02
C GLU A 125 6.62 -31.63 8.53
N LYS A 126 5.58 -32.16 7.88
CA LYS A 126 5.28 -31.88 6.48
C LYS A 126 4.85 -30.43 6.28
N ALA A 127 4.03 -29.89 7.17
CA ALA A 127 3.59 -28.50 7.13
C ALA A 127 4.77 -27.55 7.38
N GLN A 128 5.64 -27.85 8.32
CA GLN A 128 6.85 -27.08 8.61
C GLN A 128 7.80 -27.08 7.41
N LYS A 129 8.05 -28.24 6.81
CA LYS A 129 8.89 -28.36 5.61
C LYS A 129 8.32 -27.59 4.42
N GLN A 130 7.01 -27.61 4.20
CA GLN A 130 6.35 -26.81 3.17
C GLN A 130 6.48 -25.30 3.41
N ALA A 131 6.37 -24.88 4.67
CA ALA A 131 6.57 -23.49 5.04
C ALA A 131 8.03 -23.02 4.80
N GLU A 132 9.00 -23.88 5.15
CA GLU A 132 10.44 -23.61 4.90
C GLU A 132 10.75 -23.55 3.39
N GLU A 133 10.20 -24.47 2.59
CA GLU A 133 10.34 -24.49 1.14
C GLU A 133 9.69 -23.25 0.49
N GLN A 134 8.53 -22.84 0.98
CA GLN A 134 7.84 -21.63 0.52
C GLN A 134 8.62 -20.37 0.89
N GLN A 135 9.16 -20.30 2.10
CA GLN A 135 9.99 -19.18 2.55
C GLN A 135 11.28 -19.10 1.73
N ALA A 136 11.94 -20.23 1.47
CA ALA A 136 13.13 -20.30 0.62
C ALA A 136 12.82 -19.84 -0.82
N TRP A 137 11.66 -20.20 -1.36
CA TRP A 137 11.22 -19.75 -2.68
C TRP A 137 10.96 -18.24 -2.70
N ILE A 138 10.30 -17.69 -1.68
CA ILE A 138 10.07 -16.24 -1.54
C ILE A 138 11.40 -15.49 -1.49
N VAL A 139 12.38 -15.95 -0.71
CA VAL A 139 13.72 -15.35 -0.64
C VAL A 139 14.42 -15.38 -1.99
N ALA A 140 14.39 -16.52 -2.67
CA ALA A 140 15.02 -16.68 -4.00
C ALA A 140 14.34 -15.79 -5.06
N GLU A 141 13.01 -15.59 -4.99
CA GLU A 141 12.30 -14.71 -5.91
C GLU A 141 12.57 -13.24 -5.61
N LYS A 142 12.66 -12.87 -4.32
CA LYS A 142 13.11 -11.53 -3.88
C LYS A 142 14.48 -11.19 -4.46
N GLU A 143 15.45 -12.10 -4.37
CA GLU A 143 16.81 -11.89 -4.89
C GLU A 143 16.84 -11.67 -6.40
N LYS A 144 15.98 -12.34 -7.18
CA LYS A 144 15.86 -12.16 -8.62
C LYS A 144 15.29 -10.80 -9.02
N GLN A 145 14.38 -10.24 -8.21
CA GLN A 145 13.67 -8.99 -8.50
C GLN A 145 14.40 -7.74 -8.02
N ILE A 146 15.44 -7.86 -7.20
CA ILE A 146 16.19 -6.73 -6.67
C ILE A 146 16.93 -6.00 -7.79
N PRO A 147 16.70 -4.70 -8.02
CA PRO A 147 17.45 -3.89 -8.94
C PRO A 147 18.94 -3.87 -8.58
N TYR A 148 19.79 -3.88 -9.59
CA TYR A 148 21.23 -3.85 -9.36
C TYR A 148 21.68 -2.45 -8.95
N VAL A 149 22.32 -2.33 -7.80
CA VAL A 149 22.90 -1.06 -7.31
C VAL A 149 24.16 -0.75 -8.11
N SER A 150 24.46 0.53 -8.33
CA SER A 150 25.63 0.98 -9.09
C SER A 150 26.95 0.42 -8.53
N ASP A 151 28.01 0.37 -9.35
CA ASP A 151 29.30 -0.18 -8.93
C ASP A 151 29.92 0.51 -7.70
N MET A 152 29.59 1.79 -7.49
CA MET A 152 30.04 2.55 -6.31
C MET A 152 29.36 2.10 -5.00
N GLU A 153 28.19 1.50 -5.09
CA GLU A 153 27.42 1.02 -3.92
C GLU A 153 27.65 -0.46 -3.62
N LYS A 154 28.42 -1.17 -4.43
CA LYS A 154 28.72 -2.61 -4.22
C LYS A 154 29.49 -2.91 -2.94
N GLU A 155 30.26 -1.94 -2.44
CA GLU A 155 31.01 -2.08 -1.19
C GLU A 155 30.21 -1.70 0.04
N ALA A 156 29.10 -0.98 -0.13
CA ALA A 156 28.20 -0.60 0.96
C ALA A 156 27.38 -1.81 1.43
N GLN A 157 27.14 -1.91 2.73
CA GLN A 157 26.12 -2.82 3.24
C GLN A 157 24.76 -2.38 2.70
N THR A 158 23.97 -3.32 2.20
CA THR A 158 22.68 -3.04 1.61
C THR A 158 21.59 -3.87 2.27
N THR A 159 20.38 -3.35 2.24
CA THR A 159 19.16 -4.04 2.65
C THR A 159 18.12 -3.98 1.53
N VAL A 160 16.97 -4.57 1.76
CA VAL A 160 15.89 -4.63 0.78
C VAL A 160 14.63 -4.04 1.37
N VAL A 161 13.96 -3.19 0.61
CA VAL A 161 12.64 -2.65 0.93
C VAL A 161 11.65 -2.99 -0.17
N TYR A 162 10.37 -2.96 0.14
CA TYR A 162 9.31 -3.23 -0.82
C TYR A 162 8.58 -1.93 -1.18
N ASP A 163 8.35 -1.74 -2.47
CA ASP A 163 7.48 -0.70 -3.03
C ASP A 163 6.35 -1.35 -3.82
N ILE A 164 5.13 -0.86 -3.67
CA ILE A 164 3.96 -1.47 -4.30
C ILE A 164 3.99 -1.40 -5.84
N ALA A 165 4.64 -0.39 -6.40
CA ALA A 165 4.73 -0.17 -7.84
C ALA A 165 5.96 -0.84 -8.47
N GLU A 166 7.10 -0.82 -7.76
CA GLU A 166 8.39 -1.27 -8.29
C GLU A 166 8.84 -2.64 -7.74
N GLY A 167 8.15 -3.16 -6.73
CA GLY A 167 8.51 -4.42 -6.08
C GLY A 167 9.66 -4.26 -5.09
N TYR A 168 10.61 -5.22 -5.07
CA TYR A 168 11.73 -5.19 -4.14
C TYR A 168 12.87 -4.32 -4.67
N LEU A 169 13.29 -3.36 -3.84
CA LEU A 169 14.38 -2.43 -4.11
C LEU A 169 15.54 -2.71 -3.16
N ARG A 170 16.75 -2.76 -3.70
CA ARG A 170 17.96 -2.79 -2.89
C ARG A 170 18.39 -1.36 -2.58
N VAL A 171 18.56 -1.06 -1.29
CA VAL A 171 18.92 0.27 -0.79
C VAL A 171 20.13 0.17 0.15
N PRO A 172 20.91 1.25 0.37
CA PRO A 172 21.95 1.27 1.38
C PRO A 172 21.37 0.96 2.77
N LEU A 173 22.11 0.18 3.57
CA LEU A 173 21.77 -0.06 4.98
C LEU A 173 22.28 1.11 5.84
N LEU A 174 21.37 1.79 6.50
CA LEU A 174 21.68 2.88 7.43
C LEU A 174 21.96 2.28 8.82
N THR A 175 23.23 2.26 9.22
CA THR A 175 23.65 1.65 10.50
C THR A 175 23.37 2.54 11.71
N ASP A 176 23.21 3.84 11.50
CA ASP A 176 22.96 4.83 12.54
C ASP A 176 21.44 5.04 12.82
N VAL A 177 20.60 4.31 12.08
CA VAL A 177 19.15 4.28 12.30
C VAL A 177 18.77 3.01 13.06
N ALA A 178 17.88 3.14 14.06
CA ALA A 178 17.39 2.01 14.83
C ALA A 178 16.79 0.94 13.90
N GLN A 179 17.25 -0.29 14.04
CA GLN A 179 16.78 -1.41 13.23
C GLN A 179 15.41 -1.88 13.70
N ASN A 180 14.66 -2.51 12.80
CA ASN A 180 13.34 -3.09 13.10
C ASN A 180 13.44 -4.10 14.25
N PRO A 181 12.78 -3.84 15.39
CA PRO A 181 12.85 -4.72 16.56
C PRO A 181 11.88 -5.91 16.46
N TYR A 182 10.99 -5.92 15.47
CA TYR A 182 9.88 -6.85 15.42
C TYR A 182 10.26 -8.18 14.76
N THR A 183 9.79 -9.28 15.36
CA THR A 183 9.87 -10.62 14.78
C THR A 183 8.73 -10.81 13.78
N LEU A 184 9.05 -10.97 12.49
CA LEU A 184 8.03 -11.03 11.44
C LEU A 184 6.98 -12.14 11.67
N SER A 185 7.40 -13.32 12.15
CA SER A 185 6.48 -14.44 12.43
C SER A 185 5.50 -14.19 13.59
N ALA A 186 5.70 -13.13 14.37
CA ALA A 186 4.77 -12.73 15.44
C ALA A 186 3.60 -11.87 14.92
N PHE A 187 3.67 -11.39 13.67
CA PHE A 187 2.54 -10.76 13.01
C PHE A 187 1.58 -11.82 12.48
N SER A 188 0.31 -11.71 12.80
CA SER A 188 -0.74 -12.65 12.39
C SER A 188 -2.07 -11.93 12.15
N GLY A 189 -3.04 -12.67 11.60
CA GLY A 189 -4.36 -12.15 11.27
C GLY A 189 -4.39 -11.28 10.02
N GLU A 190 -5.59 -10.93 9.60
CA GLU A 190 -5.90 -10.08 8.46
C GLU A 190 -6.97 -9.07 8.87
N ASP A 191 -7.00 -7.91 8.22
CA ASP A 191 -7.97 -6.83 8.47
C ASP A 191 -8.19 -6.58 9.98
N LEU A 192 -9.41 -6.69 10.47
CA LEU A 192 -9.78 -6.45 11.86
C LEU A 192 -9.20 -7.46 12.88
N THR A 193 -8.54 -8.51 12.40
CA THR A 193 -7.87 -9.51 13.26
C THR A 193 -6.34 -9.35 13.27
N LYS A 194 -5.80 -8.37 12.57
CA LYS A 194 -4.35 -8.09 12.52
C LYS A 194 -3.82 -7.80 13.91
N ARG A 195 -2.71 -8.46 14.27
CA ARG A 195 -2.05 -8.28 15.56
C ARG A 195 -0.58 -8.65 15.51
N TYR A 196 0.16 -8.20 16.49
CA TYR A 196 1.54 -8.62 16.77
C TYR A 196 1.59 -9.21 18.19
N GLU A 197 2.05 -10.45 18.31
CA GLU A 197 2.07 -11.18 19.58
C GLU A 197 3.51 -11.52 19.94
N ALA A 198 4.18 -10.65 20.70
CA ALA A 198 5.49 -10.88 21.27
C ALA A 198 5.56 -10.31 22.69
N GLN A 199 6.38 -10.95 23.54
CA GLN A 199 6.58 -10.50 24.91
C GLN A 199 7.15 -9.06 24.94
N GLY A 200 6.61 -8.21 25.81
CA GLY A 200 7.04 -6.83 25.98
C GLY A 200 6.41 -5.84 24.99
N TYR A 201 5.48 -6.29 24.15
CA TYR A 201 4.75 -5.45 23.19
C TYR A 201 3.25 -5.58 23.34
N GLN A 202 2.58 -4.47 23.12
CA GLN A 202 1.13 -4.40 22.94
C GLN A 202 0.80 -3.75 21.61
N THR A 203 -0.43 -4.03 21.11
CA THR A 203 -0.91 -3.46 19.87
C THR A 203 -2.29 -2.85 20.05
N MET A 204 -2.56 -1.81 19.26
CA MET A 204 -3.90 -1.27 19.06
C MET A 204 -4.22 -1.29 17.57
N LEU A 205 -5.42 -1.74 17.23
CA LEU A 205 -5.95 -1.66 15.88
C LEU A 205 -6.59 -0.28 15.70
N GLY A 206 -6.26 0.39 14.62
CA GLY A 206 -6.76 1.70 14.25
C GLY A 206 -7.17 1.79 12.80
N ILE A 207 -7.69 2.94 12.44
CA ILE A 207 -7.99 3.33 11.06
C ILE A 207 -7.49 4.75 10.83
N ASP A 208 -7.21 5.10 9.58
CA ASP A 208 -7.11 6.50 9.21
C ASP A 208 -8.20 6.90 8.21
N VAL A 209 -8.73 8.08 8.40
CA VAL A 209 -9.90 8.57 7.68
C VAL A 209 -9.77 10.03 7.31
N SER A 210 -10.50 10.39 6.27
CA SER A 210 -10.64 11.75 5.77
C SER A 210 -12.08 12.01 5.32
N LYS A 211 -12.30 13.08 4.59
CA LYS A 211 -13.59 13.34 3.95
C LYS A 211 -14.06 12.26 2.98
N PHE A 212 -13.13 11.40 2.49
CA PHE A 212 -13.45 10.37 1.51
C PHE A 212 -14.24 9.19 2.09
N GLN A 213 -14.21 8.99 3.41
CA GLN A 213 -15.05 8.01 4.11
C GLN A 213 -16.47 8.53 4.39
N GLU A 214 -16.76 9.77 3.99
CA GLU A 214 -18.08 10.42 4.09
C GLU A 214 -18.71 10.33 5.48
N ASN A 215 -19.86 9.65 5.62
CA ASN A 215 -20.56 9.49 6.89
C ASN A 215 -20.12 8.20 7.58
N ILE A 216 -19.63 8.33 8.80
CA ILE A 216 -19.11 7.21 9.60
C ILE A 216 -20.03 6.96 10.79
N ASP A 217 -20.47 5.71 10.97
CA ASP A 217 -21.11 5.24 12.19
C ASP A 217 -20.05 4.81 13.20
N TRP A 218 -19.65 5.75 14.04
CA TRP A 218 -18.56 5.57 15.00
C TRP A 218 -18.87 4.51 16.07
N GLU A 219 -20.13 4.25 16.39
CA GLU A 219 -20.52 3.17 17.31
C GLU A 219 -20.20 1.81 16.69
N GLN A 220 -20.52 1.59 15.41
CA GLN A 220 -20.16 0.36 14.72
C GLN A 220 -18.65 0.21 14.56
N VAL A 221 -17.93 1.29 14.25
CA VAL A 221 -16.46 1.29 14.18
C VAL A 221 -15.85 0.85 15.51
N LYS A 222 -16.30 1.43 16.64
CA LYS A 222 -15.85 1.03 17.97
C LYS A 222 -16.14 -0.43 18.28
N ASN A 223 -17.35 -0.87 17.97
CA ASN A 223 -17.79 -2.26 18.21
C ASN A 223 -17.05 -3.28 17.32
N ALA A 224 -16.48 -2.87 16.19
CA ALA A 224 -15.62 -3.68 15.35
C ALA A 224 -14.21 -3.92 15.92
N GLY A 225 -13.89 -3.31 17.09
CA GLY A 225 -12.61 -3.50 17.78
C GLY A 225 -11.57 -2.41 17.49
N ILE A 226 -11.92 -1.37 16.74
CA ILE A 226 -11.04 -0.21 16.51
C ILE A 226 -10.82 0.51 17.84
N SER A 227 -9.55 0.84 18.12
CA SER A 227 -9.13 1.45 19.39
C SER A 227 -8.71 2.91 19.22
N TYR A 228 -8.24 3.30 18.04
CA TYR A 228 -7.84 4.66 17.72
C TYR A 228 -8.17 5.03 16.27
N VAL A 229 -8.15 6.31 15.99
CA VAL A 229 -8.30 6.85 14.63
C VAL A 229 -7.30 7.98 14.38
N MET A 230 -6.69 7.95 13.20
CA MET A 230 -5.92 9.05 12.64
C MET A 230 -6.81 9.84 11.69
N LEU A 231 -7.02 11.12 11.98
CA LEU A 231 -7.94 11.98 11.25
C LEU A 231 -7.17 12.93 10.33
N ARG A 232 -7.47 12.93 9.03
CA ARG A 232 -6.92 13.99 8.21
C ARG A 232 -7.46 15.34 8.65
N ILE A 233 -6.58 16.20 9.16
CA ILE A 233 -6.96 17.54 9.59
C ILE A 233 -7.02 18.51 8.41
N GLY A 234 -6.19 18.30 7.40
CA GLY A 234 -6.14 19.13 6.23
C GLY A 234 -5.00 18.75 5.29
N LEU A 235 -4.79 19.60 4.32
CA LEU A 235 -3.74 19.43 3.31
C LEU A 235 -3.21 20.78 2.84
N ARG A 236 -1.99 20.78 2.30
CA ARG A 236 -1.54 21.86 1.41
C ARG A 236 -1.77 21.42 -0.04
N GLY A 237 -2.51 22.21 -0.81
CA GLY A 237 -2.78 21.89 -2.21
C GLY A 237 -1.49 21.76 -3.03
N TYR A 238 -1.24 20.61 -3.60
CA TYR A 238 0.02 20.27 -4.30
C TYR A 238 0.31 21.15 -5.53
N GLY A 239 -0.73 21.72 -6.16
CA GLY A 239 -0.57 22.69 -7.25
C GLY A 239 -0.67 24.16 -6.78
N SER A 240 -1.55 24.43 -5.79
CA SER A 240 -1.88 25.80 -5.38
C SER A 240 -1.06 26.33 -4.20
N GLY A 241 -0.49 25.45 -3.39
CA GLY A 241 0.19 25.79 -2.13
C GLY A 241 -0.73 26.29 -1.01
N LYS A 242 -2.06 26.27 -1.19
CA LYS A 242 -3.02 26.74 -0.19
C LYS A 242 -3.26 25.71 0.89
N LEU A 243 -3.34 26.14 2.14
CA LEU A 243 -3.80 25.33 3.24
C LEU A 243 -5.32 25.15 3.14
N VAL A 244 -5.78 23.93 3.27
CA VAL A 244 -7.20 23.55 3.16
C VAL A 244 -7.54 22.61 4.31
N MET A 245 -8.56 22.95 5.08
CA MET A 245 -9.13 22.06 6.12
C MET A 245 -9.83 20.88 5.46
N ASP A 246 -9.76 19.70 6.05
CA ASP A 246 -10.60 18.59 5.65
C ASP A 246 -12.05 18.85 6.06
N ASP A 247 -12.98 18.75 5.11
CA ASP A 247 -14.38 19.14 5.30
C ASP A 247 -15.10 18.32 6.40
N ARG A 248 -14.57 17.12 6.72
CA ARG A 248 -15.14 16.21 7.72
C ARG A 248 -14.36 16.16 9.03
N PHE A 249 -13.26 16.90 9.15
CA PHE A 249 -12.36 16.79 10.30
C PHE A 249 -13.10 16.93 11.63
N TYR A 250 -13.82 18.03 11.85
CA TYR A 250 -14.47 18.28 13.14
C TYR A 250 -15.63 17.33 13.43
N GLU A 251 -16.33 16.89 12.40
CA GLU A 251 -17.41 15.89 12.52
C GLU A 251 -16.83 14.55 12.96
N ASN A 252 -15.78 14.10 12.28
CA ASN A 252 -15.08 12.85 12.58
C ASN A 252 -14.43 12.89 13.97
N LEU A 253 -13.74 13.99 14.33
CA LEU A 253 -13.13 14.16 15.64
C LEU A 253 -14.17 14.02 16.77
N ARG A 254 -15.31 14.71 16.62
CA ARG A 254 -16.40 14.64 17.60
C ARG A 254 -16.93 13.20 17.70
N GLY A 255 -17.30 12.59 16.57
CA GLY A 255 -17.88 11.24 16.57
C GLY A 255 -16.96 10.19 17.15
N ALA A 256 -15.67 10.23 16.81
CA ALA A 256 -14.67 9.33 17.36
C ALA A 256 -14.51 9.48 18.89
N LYS A 257 -14.42 10.72 19.38
CA LYS A 257 -14.30 11.01 20.82
C LYS A 257 -15.56 10.63 21.60
N GLU A 258 -16.76 10.82 21.06
CA GLU A 258 -18.02 10.40 21.69
C GLU A 258 -18.06 8.87 21.92
N GLN A 259 -17.36 8.09 21.09
CA GLN A 259 -17.24 6.64 21.27
C GLN A 259 -15.98 6.23 22.08
N GLY A 260 -15.22 7.18 22.60
CA GLY A 260 -14.00 6.90 23.38
C GLY A 260 -12.89 6.26 22.55
N LEU A 261 -12.80 6.58 21.27
CA LEU A 261 -11.63 6.25 20.45
C LEU A 261 -10.50 7.23 20.77
N LYS A 262 -9.28 6.73 20.86
CA LYS A 262 -8.11 7.61 20.91
C LYS A 262 -7.95 8.31 19.57
N THR A 263 -7.60 9.59 19.58
CA THR A 263 -7.56 10.41 18.38
C THR A 263 -6.17 11.01 18.14
N GLY A 264 -5.72 10.93 16.91
CA GLY A 264 -4.58 11.65 16.38
C GLY A 264 -4.95 12.31 15.06
N VAL A 265 -4.02 13.08 14.51
CA VAL A 265 -4.26 13.78 13.25
C VAL A 265 -3.09 13.64 12.29
N TYR A 266 -3.36 13.66 10.99
CA TYR A 266 -2.34 13.78 9.97
C TYR A 266 -2.63 14.95 9.02
N PHE A 267 -1.57 15.57 8.53
CA PHE A 267 -1.63 16.66 7.57
C PHE A 267 -0.90 16.26 6.30
N PHE A 268 -1.64 16.19 5.17
CA PHE A 268 -1.08 15.89 3.86
C PHE A 268 -0.28 17.10 3.36
N SER A 269 1.05 16.99 3.44
CA SER A 269 1.96 18.08 3.16
C SER A 269 2.33 18.17 1.68
N ALA A 270 2.34 19.41 1.17
CA ALA A 270 3.01 19.77 -0.06
C ALA A 270 3.89 21.01 0.16
N ALA A 271 4.47 21.15 1.34
CA ALA A 271 5.42 22.23 1.65
C ALA A 271 6.68 22.12 0.78
N ILE A 272 7.20 23.26 0.33
CA ILE A 272 8.45 23.37 -0.44
C ILE A 272 9.56 24.11 0.30
N SER A 273 9.27 24.55 1.54
CA SER A 273 10.25 25.15 2.43
C SER A 273 9.95 24.84 3.90
N GLU A 274 10.92 25.01 4.77
CA GLU A 274 10.76 24.86 6.20
C GLU A 274 9.75 25.85 6.80
N GLU A 275 9.65 27.05 6.24
CA GLU A 275 8.65 28.06 6.63
C GLU A 275 7.25 27.56 6.36
N GLU A 276 7.00 27.00 5.18
CA GLU A 276 5.69 26.41 4.84
C GLU A 276 5.35 25.22 5.74
N ALA A 277 6.33 24.39 6.10
CA ALA A 277 6.12 23.29 7.05
C ALA A 277 5.72 23.80 8.44
N ARG A 278 6.34 24.90 8.90
CA ARG A 278 5.92 25.55 10.15
C ARG A 278 4.53 26.19 10.06
N GLU A 279 4.15 26.71 8.89
CA GLU A 279 2.77 27.17 8.63
C GLU A 279 1.77 26.02 8.69
N GLU A 280 2.11 24.85 8.13
CA GLU A 280 1.30 23.65 8.22
C GLU A 280 1.13 23.19 9.69
N ALA A 281 2.23 23.11 10.44
CA ALA A 281 2.19 22.81 11.87
C ALA A 281 1.33 23.81 12.65
N ALA A 282 1.49 25.12 12.42
CA ALA A 282 0.68 26.14 13.05
C ALA A 282 -0.82 26.00 12.72
N PHE A 283 -1.14 25.69 11.46
CA PHE A 283 -2.52 25.41 11.03
C PHE A 283 -3.13 24.22 11.80
N VAL A 284 -2.38 23.12 11.92
CA VAL A 284 -2.78 21.93 12.68
C VAL A 284 -3.01 22.28 14.14
N LEU A 285 -2.02 22.90 14.79
CA LEU A 285 -2.07 23.26 16.20
C LEU A 285 -3.23 24.22 16.53
N GLN A 286 -3.53 25.17 15.65
CA GLN A 286 -4.68 26.05 15.80
C GLN A 286 -6.00 25.28 15.69
N ALA A 287 -6.10 24.34 14.76
CA ALA A 287 -7.34 23.58 14.54
C ALA A 287 -7.68 22.61 15.69
N ILE A 288 -6.66 22.12 16.41
CA ILE A 288 -6.83 21.24 17.58
C ILE A 288 -6.76 21.99 18.92
N GLU A 289 -6.73 23.32 18.92
CA GLU A 289 -6.64 24.10 20.16
C GLU A 289 -7.72 23.69 21.15
N GLY A 290 -7.31 23.34 22.38
CA GLY A 290 -8.21 22.87 23.43
C GLY A 290 -8.69 21.42 23.27
N GLN A 291 -8.19 20.69 22.28
CA GLN A 291 -8.47 19.27 22.10
C GLN A 291 -7.32 18.41 22.66
N GLU A 292 -7.67 17.38 23.41
CA GLU A 292 -6.70 16.34 23.79
C GLU A 292 -6.46 15.41 22.58
N MET A 293 -5.18 15.13 22.28
CA MET A 293 -4.76 14.16 21.25
C MET A 293 -3.96 13.06 21.94
N GLU A 294 -4.51 11.85 21.98
CA GLU A 294 -3.86 10.70 22.62
C GLU A 294 -2.94 9.95 21.66
N MET A 295 -3.08 10.22 20.35
CA MET A 295 -2.25 9.71 19.26
C MET A 295 -1.45 10.85 18.64
N PRO A 296 -0.40 10.54 17.87
CA PRO A 296 0.49 11.54 17.29
C PRO A 296 -0.16 12.57 16.37
N ILE A 297 0.58 13.67 16.14
CA ILE A 297 0.36 14.62 15.03
C ILE A 297 1.36 14.28 13.93
N VAL A 298 0.87 13.92 12.75
CA VAL A 298 1.66 13.29 11.70
C VAL A 298 1.92 14.23 10.53
N PHE A 299 3.18 14.31 10.13
CA PHE A 299 3.58 14.85 8.84
C PHE A 299 3.45 13.75 7.78
N ASP A 300 2.47 13.88 6.91
CA ASP A 300 2.22 12.94 5.84
C ASP A 300 2.86 13.45 4.54
N THR A 301 3.82 12.69 4.03
CA THR A 301 4.55 13.03 2.81
C THR A 301 4.49 11.91 1.78
N GLU A 302 3.84 12.22 0.65
CA GLU A 302 3.65 11.27 -0.43
C GLU A 302 3.99 11.88 -1.80
N PRO A 303 4.37 11.08 -2.80
CA PRO A 303 4.49 11.56 -4.18
C PRO A 303 3.10 11.73 -4.80
N ILE A 304 2.91 12.74 -5.62
CA ILE A 304 1.73 12.86 -6.48
C ILE A 304 2.01 12.12 -7.78
N LEU A 305 1.33 10.99 -8.01
CA LEU A 305 1.69 10.07 -9.09
C LEU A 305 1.07 10.42 -10.46
N TYR A 306 -0.02 11.19 -10.48
CA TYR A 306 -0.82 11.39 -11.70
C TYR A 306 -0.92 12.84 -12.16
N ASP A 307 -0.21 13.75 -11.49
CA ASP A 307 -0.19 15.17 -11.80
C ASP A 307 1.17 15.77 -11.42
N THR A 308 1.46 16.98 -11.87
CA THR A 308 2.65 17.74 -11.50
C THR A 308 2.44 18.39 -10.14
N ALA A 309 3.34 18.13 -9.20
CA ALA A 309 3.31 18.71 -7.88
C ALA A 309 4.41 19.75 -7.67
N ARG A 310 4.16 20.74 -6.85
CA ARG A 310 5.15 21.75 -6.44
C ARG A 310 6.35 21.13 -5.68
N THR A 311 6.20 19.91 -5.20
CA THR A 311 7.21 19.13 -4.48
C THR A 311 8.11 18.30 -5.37
N ASP A 312 7.83 18.17 -6.67
CA ASP A 312 8.53 17.24 -7.58
C ASP A 312 10.02 17.56 -7.75
N GLU A 313 10.39 18.85 -7.65
CA GLU A 313 11.78 19.29 -7.79
C GLU A 313 12.55 19.35 -6.46
N LEU A 314 11.92 18.97 -5.34
CA LEU A 314 12.60 18.93 -4.05
C LEU A 314 13.65 17.82 -4.04
N THR A 315 14.85 18.16 -3.60
CA THR A 315 15.83 17.15 -3.24
C THR A 315 15.43 16.45 -1.95
N GLY A 316 15.85 15.20 -1.76
CA GLY A 316 15.61 14.46 -0.52
C GLY A 316 16.06 15.24 0.72
N LYS A 317 17.20 15.93 0.63
CA LYS A 317 17.71 16.77 1.74
C LYS A 317 16.79 17.95 2.08
N GLN A 318 16.19 18.58 1.08
CA GLN A 318 15.22 19.66 1.31
C GLN A 318 13.96 19.10 1.96
N LEU A 319 13.42 17.98 1.43
CA LEU A 319 12.23 17.34 1.98
C LEU A 319 12.45 16.89 3.44
N THR A 320 13.63 16.34 3.75
CA THR A 320 13.98 15.94 5.12
C THR A 320 13.97 17.13 6.09
N LYS A 321 14.52 18.28 5.70
CA LYS A 321 14.46 19.51 6.51
C LYS A 321 13.06 20.06 6.69
N ILE A 322 12.24 19.97 5.64
CA ILE A 322 10.82 20.34 5.65
C ILE A 322 10.08 19.46 6.65
N THR A 323 10.29 18.15 6.58
CA THR A 323 9.71 17.17 7.52
C THR A 323 10.11 17.47 8.96
N ALA A 324 11.40 17.68 9.19
CA ALA A 324 11.91 18.01 10.53
C ALA A 324 11.31 19.32 11.07
N ALA A 325 11.19 20.36 10.23
CA ALA A 325 10.64 21.66 10.64
C ALA A 325 9.18 21.59 11.13
N PHE A 326 8.36 20.74 10.50
CA PHE A 326 7.00 20.45 10.97
C PHE A 326 7.04 19.71 12.31
N CYS A 327 7.80 18.62 12.37
CA CYS A 327 7.90 17.79 13.57
C CYS A 327 8.44 18.55 14.78
N ASP A 328 9.46 19.39 14.59
CA ASP A 328 10.02 20.26 15.63
C ASP A 328 8.97 21.24 16.18
N ALA A 329 8.16 21.83 15.28
CA ALA A 329 7.11 22.77 15.69
C ALA A 329 6.02 22.07 16.50
N VAL A 330 5.63 20.87 16.11
CA VAL A 330 4.66 20.02 16.83
C VAL A 330 5.22 19.62 18.21
N GLN A 331 6.47 19.19 18.26
CA GLN A 331 7.13 18.82 19.51
C GLN A 331 7.29 20.00 20.46
N ALA A 332 7.66 21.17 19.96
CA ALA A 332 7.77 22.40 20.74
C ALA A 332 6.43 22.84 21.35
N ALA A 333 5.30 22.47 20.72
CA ALA A 333 3.95 22.71 21.26
C ALA A 333 3.50 21.64 22.28
N GLY A 334 4.35 20.65 22.59
CA GLY A 334 4.08 19.62 23.59
C GLY A 334 3.34 18.39 23.08
N TYR A 335 3.18 18.24 21.76
CA TYR A 335 2.58 17.06 21.14
C TYR A 335 3.65 16.09 20.65
N GLN A 336 3.27 14.84 20.42
CA GLN A 336 4.13 13.83 19.80
C GLN A 336 4.06 13.94 18.27
N PRO A 337 5.16 14.32 17.59
CA PRO A 337 5.21 14.27 16.14
C PRO A 337 5.44 12.84 15.64
N MET A 338 5.05 12.57 14.40
CA MET A 338 5.33 11.31 13.70
C MET A 338 5.44 11.60 12.19
N VAL A 339 6.19 10.78 11.47
CA VAL A 339 6.36 10.89 10.02
C VAL A 339 5.71 9.69 9.34
N TYR A 340 4.78 9.96 8.41
CA TYR A 340 4.17 8.94 7.55
C TYR A 340 4.79 8.98 6.17
N ALA A 341 5.19 7.80 5.69
CA ALA A 341 5.54 7.55 4.30
C ALA A 341 5.60 6.03 4.02
N ASN A 342 5.67 5.66 2.73
CA ASN A 342 5.97 4.29 2.33
C ASN A 342 7.46 3.95 2.49
N ALA A 343 7.78 2.65 2.47
CA ALA A 343 9.13 2.14 2.69
C ALA A 343 10.16 2.70 1.68
N LYS A 344 9.78 2.86 0.42
CA LYS A 344 10.64 3.44 -0.61
C LYS A 344 10.99 4.88 -0.29
N ARG A 345 10.00 5.73 0.00
CA ARG A 345 10.22 7.15 0.30
C ARG A 345 11.08 7.35 1.54
N LEU A 346 10.85 6.54 2.57
CA LEU A 346 11.66 6.54 3.80
C LEU A 346 13.13 6.19 3.55
N THR A 347 13.44 5.34 2.55
CA THR A 347 14.81 4.83 2.36
C THR A 347 15.54 5.38 1.15
N THR A 348 14.84 6.02 0.20
CA THR A 348 15.45 6.52 -1.05
C THR A 348 15.30 8.02 -1.25
N VAL A 349 14.44 8.66 -0.47
CA VAL A 349 14.15 10.11 -0.58
C VAL A 349 14.51 10.83 0.70
N LEU A 350 13.97 10.38 1.85
CA LEU A 350 14.25 10.97 3.14
C LEU A 350 15.60 10.50 3.69
N TYR A 351 16.32 11.40 4.35
CA TYR A 351 17.53 11.10 5.11
C TYR A 351 17.10 10.67 6.51
N LEU A 352 16.81 9.38 6.71
CA LEU A 352 16.28 8.86 7.98
C LEU A 352 17.19 9.11 9.17
N GLU A 353 18.50 9.15 8.94
CA GLU A 353 19.51 9.49 9.95
C GLU A 353 19.32 10.90 10.54
N GLU A 354 18.69 11.82 9.79
CA GLU A 354 18.35 13.18 10.24
C GLU A 354 16.95 13.24 10.91
N LEU A 355 16.18 12.14 10.90
CA LEU A 355 14.79 12.06 11.39
C LEU A 355 14.64 11.09 12.57
N THR A 356 15.73 10.59 13.15
CA THR A 356 15.72 9.55 14.21
C THR A 356 15.01 9.98 15.51
N ALA A 357 14.76 11.28 15.68
CA ALA A 357 14.01 11.82 16.81
C ALA A 357 12.48 11.58 16.69
N TYR A 358 11.98 11.22 15.51
CA TYR A 358 10.55 11.13 15.26
C TYR A 358 10.16 9.68 14.93
N PRO A 359 9.12 9.12 15.59
CA PRO A 359 8.56 7.84 15.26
C PRO A 359 8.06 7.79 13.82
N LEU A 360 8.08 6.60 13.22
CA LEU A 360 7.58 6.39 11.86
C LEU A 360 6.22 5.70 11.86
N TRP A 361 5.35 6.15 10.97
CA TRP A 361 4.16 5.46 10.51
C TRP A 361 4.43 4.93 9.10
N LEU A 362 4.66 3.64 9.01
CA LEU A 362 5.04 2.94 7.79
C LEU A 362 3.82 2.53 6.98
N ALA A 363 3.74 2.91 5.71
CA ALA A 363 2.81 2.31 4.75
C ALA A 363 3.49 1.13 4.04
N ASP A 364 2.95 -0.09 4.27
CA ASP A 364 3.43 -1.32 3.64
C ASP A 364 2.30 -2.36 3.62
N TYR A 365 1.65 -2.54 2.47
CA TYR A 365 0.42 -3.33 2.31
C TYR A 365 0.67 -4.83 2.13
N ARG A 366 1.69 -5.36 2.81
CA ARG A 366 2.00 -6.78 2.85
C ARG A 366 1.48 -7.44 4.12
N MET A 367 1.52 -8.76 4.13
CA MET A 367 1.10 -9.54 5.32
C MET A 367 1.95 -9.27 6.56
N GLN A 368 3.23 -8.95 6.35
CA GLN A 368 4.23 -8.67 7.38
C GLN A 368 5.11 -7.51 6.94
N PRO A 369 5.42 -6.57 7.84
CA PRO A 369 6.22 -5.37 7.52
C PRO A 369 7.72 -5.68 7.64
N ASP A 370 8.35 -6.22 6.60
CA ASP A 370 9.80 -6.51 6.58
C ASP A 370 10.65 -5.27 6.27
N PHE A 371 10.17 -4.10 6.68
CA PHE A 371 10.92 -2.85 6.63
C PHE A 371 12.13 -2.92 7.58
N PRO A 372 13.35 -2.50 7.15
CA PRO A 372 14.55 -2.76 7.92
C PRO A 372 14.72 -1.91 9.17
N TYR A 373 14.01 -0.79 9.30
CA TYR A 373 14.19 0.16 10.41
C TYR A 373 13.00 0.14 11.35
N ALA A 374 13.21 0.68 12.57
CA ALA A 374 12.16 0.78 13.58
C ALA A 374 11.01 1.68 13.09
N PHE A 375 9.80 1.26 13.37
CA PHE A 375 8.57 2.02 13.17
C PHE A 375 7.64 1.75 14.37
N THR A 376 6.65 2.63 14.57
CA THR A 376 5.72 2.55 15.69
C THR A 376 4.29 2.28 15.23
N MET A 377 3.96 2.73 14.04
CA MET A 377 2.66 2.52 13.42
C MET A 377 2.83 1.92 12.03
N TRP A 378 1.95 1.01 11.65
CA TRP A 378 1.98 0.33 10.37
C TRP A 378 0.59 0.34 9.72
N GLN A 379 0.46 1.07 8.61
CA GLN A 379 -0.69 0.99 7.72
C GLN A 379 -0.50 -0.23 6.83
N PHE A 380 -1.29 -1.26 7.04
CA PHE A 380 -1.09 -2.55 6.37
C PHE A 380 -2.08 -2.83 5.24
N THR A 381 -3.09 -1.97 5.06
CA THR A 381 -4.02 -2.03 3.93
C THR A 381 -4.64 -0.66 3.67
N GLU A 382 -4.88 -0.36 2.39
CA GLU A 382 -5.65 0.80 1.89
C GLU A 382 -7.06 0.40 1.40
N SER A 383 -7.46 -0.84 1.63
CA SER A 383 -8.69 -1.40 1.08
C SER A 383 -9.49 -2.21 2.10
N GLY A 384 -9.25 -1.94 3.39
CA GLY A 384 -9.93 -2.59 4.49
C GLY A 384 -11.44 -2.38 4.50
N LYS A 385 -12.15 -3.22 5.24
CA LYS A 385 -13.59 -3.13 5.45
C LYS A 385 -13.87 -3.07 6.94
N VAL A 386 -14.46 -1.97 7.38
CA VAL A 386 -14.81 -1.74 8.78
C VAL A 386 -16.30 -1.46 8.89
N PRO A 387 -17.04 -2.21 9.74
CA PRO A 387 -18.43 -1.88 10.03
C PRO A 387 -18.61 -0.42 10.44
N GLY A 388 -19.59 0.26 9.86
CA GLY A 388 -19.82 1.68 10.09
C GLY A 388 -19.19 2.62 9.07
N ILE A 389 -18.37 2.10 8.14
CA ILE A 389 -17.77 2.86 7.04
C ILE A 389 -18.22 2.26 5.71
N GLU A 390 -18.76 3.08 4.83
CA GLU A 390 -19.09 2.67 3.47
C GLU A 390 -17.84 2.78 2.58
N GLY A 391 -17.51 1.70 1.89
CA GLY A 391 -16.35 1.66 1.00
C GLY A 391 -15.08 1.09 1.63
N ALA A 392 -13.94 1.48 1.09
CA ALA A 392 -12.62 1.11 1.59
C ALA A 392 -12.14 2.10 2.64
N VAL A 393 -11.35 1.59 3.59
CA VAL A 393 -10.70 2.40 4.61
C VAL A 393 -9.33 1.81 4.92
N ASP A 394 -8.40 2.68 5.24
CA ASP A 394 -7.06 2.32 5.66
C ASP A 394 -7.09 1.76 7.08
N ILE A 395 -6.36 0.65 7.31
CA ILE A 395 -6.31 0.03 8.63
C ILE A 395 -4.85 -0.03 9.09
N ASP A 396 -4.67 0.31 10.37
CA ASP A 396 -3.39 0.51 11.00
C ASP A 396 -3.20 -0.35 12.23
N LEU A 397 -1.96 -0.73 12.49
CA LEU A 397 -1.53 -1.34 13.73
C LEU A 397 -0.54 -0.42 14.45
N TYR A 398 -0.88 0.05 15.64
CA TYR A 398 0.03 0.78 16.51
C TYR A 398 0.71 -0.21 17.45
N LEU A 399 2.07 -0.17 17.49
CA LEU A 399 2.90 -1.06 18.30
C LEU A 399 3.59 -0.23 19.39
N TYR A 400 3.52 -0.67 20.62
CA TYR A 400 4.15 0.00 21.75
C TYR A 400 4.65 -1.00 22.79
N GLU A 401 5.69 -0.61 23.51
CA GLU A 401 6.25 -1.42 24.61
C GLU A 401 5.37 -1.32 25.85
N GLU A 402 5.31 -2.42 26.64
CA GLU A 402 4.55 -2.47 27.91
C GLU A 402 5.10 -1.54 28.96
#